data_045ec6f85afdaa7db850109c95cebd66
#
_entry.id   045ec6f85afdaa7db850109c95cebd66
#
_cell.length_a   1.000
_cell.length_b   1.000
_cell.length_c   1.000
_cell.angle_alpha   90.00
_cell.angle_beta   90.00
_cell.angle_gamma   90.00
#
_symmetry.space_group_name_H-M   'P 1'
#
loop_
_entity.id
_entity.type
_entity.pdbx_description
1 polymer ?
#
loop_
_entity_poly.entity_id
_entity_poly.type
_entity_poly.pdbx_seq_one_letter_code
_entity_poly.pdbx_strand_id
1 'polypeptide(L)'
;MNAADVIVGLVVIVLLGAALRGALRHFKGESTCCGGGDCVSRSKKSLDGPMIRTETIRIEGMHCANCARRVEEALEAVDGVVADVSFRDGKARIRCDRVVDEERLRQAVMDAGYRVRSIESDPIM
;
A
#
# COMPACT_ATOMS: atom_id res chain seq x y z
N MET A 1 51.64 -10.96 -9.87
CA MET A 1 50.44 -10.36 -9.29
C MET A 1 50.90 -9.33 -8.28
N ASN A 2 50.64 -8.08 -8.59
CA ASN A 2 51.05 -6.98 -7.72
C ASN A 2 50.00 -6.81 -6.62
N ALA A 3 50.46 -6.32 -5.44
CA ALA A 3 49.55 -6.08 -4.33
C ALA A 3 48.39 -5.15 -4.71
N ALA A 4 48.60 -4.24 -5.65
CA ALA A 4 47.60 -3.33 -6.20
C ALA A 4 46.48 -4.10 -6.92
N ASP A 5 46.79 -5.15 -7.70
CA ASP A 5 45.79 -5.93 -8.41
C ASP A 5 44.88 -6.72 -7.45
N VAL A 6 45.44 -7.23 -6.37
CA VAL A 6 44.70 -7.91 -5.31
C VAL A 6 43.74 -6.97 -4.59
N ILE A 7 44.18 -5.76 -4.30
CA ILE A 7 43.33 -4.75 -3.63
C ILE A 7 42.19 -4.31 -4.53
N VAL A 8 42.46 -4.07 -5.82
CA VAL A 8 41.41 -3.72 -6.80
C VAL A 8 40.39 -4.85 -6.95
N GLY A 9 40.87 -6.09 -7.05
CA GLY A 9 39.98 -7.26 -7.12
C GLY A 9 39.07 -7.39 -5.89
N LEU A 10 39.64 -7.19 -4.69
CA LEU A 10 38.86 -7.20 -3.44
C LEU A 10 37.80 -6.10 -3.39
N VAL A 11 38.15 -4.89 -3.79
CA VAL A 11 37.21 -3.76 -3.84
C VAL A 11 36.06 -4.04 -4.81
N VAL A 12 36.36 -4.57 -5.99
CA VAL A 12 35.33 -4.92 -6.99
C VAL A 12 34.40 -6.01 -6.45
N ILE A 13 34.93 -7.04 -5.80
CA ILE A 13 34.11 -8.12 -5.21
C ILE A 13 33.20 -7.56 -4.10
N VAL A 14 33.69 -6.67 -3.26
CA VAL A 14 32.89 -6.05 -2.18
C VAL A 14 31.79 -5.17 -2.76
N LEU A 15 32.08 -4.38 -3.80
CA LEU A 15 31.08 -3.55 -4.47
C LEU A 15 30.03 -4.38 -5.18
N LEU A 16 30.43 -5.45 -5.88
CA LEU A 16 29.49 -6.38 -6.50
C LEU A 16 28.63 -7.09 -5.46
N GLY A 17 29.20 -7.50 -4.35
CA GLY A 17 28.46 -8.13 -3.25
C GLY A 17 27.45 -7.18 -2.61
N ALA A 18 27.82 -5.89 -2.45
CA ALA A 18 26.92 -4.87 -1.92
C ALA A 18 25.79 -4.56 -2.91
N ALA A 19 26.09 -4.45 -4.20
CA ALA A 19 25.09 -4.25 -5.25
C ALA A 19 24.13 -5.45 -5.36
N LEU A 20 24.65 -6.66 -5.29
CA LEU A 20 23.84 -7.88 -5.30
C LEU A 20 22.95 -7.99 -4.07
N ARG A 21 23.47 -7.60 -2.89
CA ARG A 21 22.66 -7.54 -1.67
C ARG A 21 21.56 -6.49 -1.74
N GLY A 22 21.83 -5.35 -2.39
CA GLY A 22 20.82 -4.33 -2.65
C GLY A 22 19.72 -4.84 -3.58
N ALA A 23 20.13 -5.46 -4.69
CA ALA A 23 19.20 -6.07 -5.64
C ALA A 23 18.35 -7.19 -5.01
N LEU A 24 18.99 -8.07 -4.22
CA LEU A 24 18.29 -9.16 -3.54
C LEU A 24 17.33 -8.66 -2.44
N ARG A 25 17.62 -7.52 -1.80
CA ARG A 25 16.68 -6.89 -0.88
C ARG A 25 15.44 -6.34 -1.60
N HIS A 26 15.63 -5.81 -2.80
CA HIS A 26 14.50 -5.40 -3.65
C HIS A 26 13.69 -6.60 -4.17
N PHE A 27 14.34 -7.72 -4.45
CA PHE A 27 13.65 -8.95 -4.89
C PHE A 27 13.02 -9.75 -3.75
N LYS A 28 13.53 -9.66 -2.53
CA LYS A 28 13.06 -10.46 -1.41
C LYS A 28 11.91 -9.80 -0.61
N GLY A 29 11.59 -8.55 -0.95
CA GLY A 29 10.48 -7.82 -0.36
C GLY A 29 9.15 -7.98 -1.07
N GLU A 30 9.14 -8.59 -2.25
CA GLU A 30 7.93 -8.74 -3.03
C GLU A 30 7.46 -10.18 -2.97
N SER A 31 6.59 -10.43 -2.04
CA SER A 31 5.87 -11.68 -1.97
C SER A 31 5.10 -11.90 -3.25
N THR A 32 5.45 -12.96 -3.86
CA THR A 32 4.78 -13.68 -4.92
C THR A 32 3.26 -13.61 -4.78
N CYS A 33 2.62 -12.76 -5.54
CA CYS A 33 1.20 -12.85 -5.79
C CYS A 33 0.97 -13.91 -6.86
N CYS A 34 0.71 -15.12 -6.45
CA CYS A 34 0.17 -16.15 -7.31
C CYS A 34 -1.28 -15.82 -7.64
N GLY A 35 -1.55 -15.53 -8.90
CA GLY A 35 -2.87 -15.56 -9.49
C GLY A 35 -3.63 -14.24 -9.50
N GLY A 36 -3.57 -13.57 -10.63
CA GLY A 36 -4.61 -12.77 -11.24
C GLY A 36 -5.39 -11.80 -10.35
N GLY A 37 -4.73 -10.88 -9.70
CA GLY A 37 -5.40 -9.82 -8.99
C GLY A 37 -4.36 -8.95 -8.33
N ASP A 38 -4.48 -7.67 -8.50
CA ASP A 38 -3.59 -6.65 -8.00
C ASP A 38 -3.37 -6.74 -6.50
N CYS A 39 -2.46 -7.62 -6.09
CA CYS A 39 -1.98 -7.65 -4.73
C CYS A 39 -0.74 -6.79 -4.63
N VAL A 40 -0.94 -5.50 -4.44
CA VAL A 40 0.10 -4.68 -3.84
C VAL A 40 0.13 -5.07 -2.37
N SER A 41 0.86 -6.15 -2.07
CA SER A 41 1.07 -6.57 -0.69
C SER A 41 2.02 -5.59 -0.03
N ARG A 42 1.45 -4.59 0.58
CA ARG A 42 2.16 -3.72 1.48
C ARG A 42 1.91 -4.19 2.91
N SER A 43 2.82 -3.89 3.80
CA SER A 43 2.57 -4.05 5.23
C SER A 43 1.25 -3.34 5.57
N LYS A 44 0.19 -4.11 5.66
CA LYS A 44 -1.12 -3.58 6.03
C LYS A 44 -1.01 -2.99 7.42
N LYS A 45 -1.36 -1.73 7.53
CA LYS A 45 -1.61 -1.13 8.83
C LYS A 45 -2.58 -2.03 9.57
N SER A 46 -2.23 -2.47 10.74
CA SER A 46 -3.14 -3.23 11.60
C SER A 46 -3.96 -2.27 12.46
N LEU A 47 -5.21 -2.64 12.70
CA LEU A 47 -6.04 -1.92 13.65
C LEU A 47 -5.55 -2.21 15.07
N ASP A 48 -5.53 -1.19 15.91
CA ASP A 48 -5.13 -1.32 17.32
C ASP A 48 -6.22 -1.94 18.20
N GLY A 49 -7.45 -1.99 17.68
CA GLY A 49 -8.61 -2.51 18.38
C GLY A 49 -9.48 -3.46 17.53
N PRO A 50 -10.56 -3.99 18.11
CA PRO A 50 -11.51 -4.81 17.36
C PRO A 50 -12.16 -3.98 16.28
N MET A 51 -12.35 -4.58 15.11
CA MET A 51 -13.05 -3.94 14.00
C MET A 51 -14.52 -3.75 14.35
N ILE A 52 -14.98 -2.51 14.38
CA ILE A 52 -16.36 -2.16 14.74
C ILE A 52 -17.23 -1.80 13.54
N ARG A 53 -16.63 -1.40 12.43
CA ARG A 53 -17.36 -0.97 11.24
C ARG A 53 -16.57 -1.26 9.96
N THR A 54 -17.30 -1.65 8.92
CA THR A 54 -16.77 -1.75 7.56
C THR A 54 -17.55 -0.80 6.66
N GLU A 55 -16.84 -0.02 5.87
CA GLU A 55 -17.43 0.88 4.89
C GLU A 55 -16.85 0.60 3.51
N THR A 56 -17.65 0.71 2.48
CA THR A 56 -17.22 0.59 1.10
C THR A 56 -17.41 1.93 0.40
N ILE A 57 -16.32 2.51 -0.06
CA ILE A 57 -16.34 3.77 -0.81
C ILE A 57 -16.15 3.45 -2.28
N ARG A 58 -17.03 3.98 -3.13
CA ARG A 58 -16.85 3.98 -4.58
C ARG A 58 -16.12 5.24 -5.00
N ILE A 59 -15.01 5.06 -5.71
CA ILE A 59 -14.10 6.14 -6.08
C ILE A 59 -13.99 6.21 -7.59
N GLU A 60 -14.13 7.39 -8.14
CA GLU A 60 -13.93 7.66 -9.56
C GLU A 60 -12.56 8.27 -9.83
N GLY A 61 -11.98 7.94 -10.97
CA GLY A 61 -10.72 8.50 -11.44
C GLY A 61 -9.49 7.63 -11.20
N MET A 62 -9.65 6.45 -10.63
CA MET A 62 -8.55 5.49 -10.49
C MET A 62 -8.35 4.72 -11.80
N HIS A 63 -7.15 4.75 -12.36
CA HIS A 63 -6.81 4.10 -13.62
C HIS A 63 -5.69 3.08 -13.51
N CYS A 64 -4.97 3.06 -12.40
CA CYS A 64 -3.81 2.19 -12.21
C CYS A 64 -3.58 1.86 -10.74
N ALA A 65 -2.69 0.90 -10.48
CA ALA A 65 -2.30 0.49 -9.14
C ALA A 65 -1.70 1.63 -8.30
N ASN A 66 -0.98 2.56 -8.91
CA ASN A 66 -0.46 3.73 -8.22
C ASN A 66 -1.56 4.67 -7.72
N CYS A 67 -2.64 4.80 -8.47
CA CYS A 67 -3.80 5.57 -8.07
C CYS A 67 -4.47 4.95 -6.85
N ALA A 68 -4.72 3.65 -6.88
CA ALA A 68 -5.26 2.91 -5.75
C ALA A 68 -4.41 3.07 -4.49
N ARG A 69 -3.09 2.99 -4.64
CA ARG A 69 -2.14 3.17 -3.56
C ARG A 69 -2.19 4.56 -2.92
N ARG A 70 -2.29 5.61 -3.73
CA ARG A 70 -2.42 6.98 -3.22
C ARG A 70 -3.69 7.18 -2.40
N VAL A 71 -4.77 6.59 -2.85
CA VAL A 71 -6.04 6.60 -2.12
C VAL A 71 -5.92 5.81 -0.82
N GLU A 72 -5.31 4.63 -0.86
CA GLU A 72 -5.05 3.81 0.32
C GLU A 72 -4.22 4.56 1.37
N GLU A 73 -3.11 5.16 0.96
CA GLU A 73 -2.25 5.97 1.83
C GLU A 73 -3.00 7.18 2.43
N ALA A 74 -3.84 7.84 1.65
CA ALA A 74 -4.64 8.97 2.12
C ALA A 74 -5.71 8.55 3.14
N LEU A 75 -6.36 7.42 2.92
CA LEU A 75 -7.36 6.88 3.85
C LEU A 75 -6.72 6.35 5.13
N GLU A 76 -5.56 5.70 5.03
CA GLU A 76 -4.81 5.21 6.19
C GLU A 76 -4.16 6.32 7.03
N ALA A 77 -4.06 7.53 6.49
CA ALA A 77 -3.66 8.71 7.26
C ALA A 77 -4.73 9.12 8.30
N VAL A 78 -5.96 8.66 8.13
CA VAL A 78 -7.02 8.83 9.13
C VAL A 78 -6.84 7.83 10.26
N ASP A 79 -6.86 8.29 11.51
CA ASP A 79 -6.68 7.44 12.68
C ASP A 79 -7.78 6.38 12.81
N GLY A 80 -7.36 5.14 13.05
CA GLY A 80 -8.28 4.03 13.24
C GLY A 80 -8.88 3.48 11.95
N VAL A 81 -8.29 3.79 10.80
CA VAL A 81 -8.74 3.35 9.49
C VAL A 81 -7.69 2.46 8.84
N VAL A 82 -8.14 1.34 8.31
CA VAL A 82 -7.38 0.49 7.38
C VAL A 82 -8.16 0.36 6.09
N ALA A 83 -7.53 0.72 4.98
CA ALA A 83 -8.13 0.70 3.66
C ALA A 83 -7.55 -0.43 2.79
N ASP A 84 -8.41 -1.01 1.98
CA ASP A 84 -8.06 -1.97 0.93
C ASP A 84 -8.70 -1.49 -0.37
N VAL A 85 -7.89 -0.96 -1.27
CA VAL A 85 -8.36 -0.26 -2.47
C VAL A 85 -8.14 -1.12 -3.71
N SER A 86 -9.22 -1.35 -4.46
CA SER A 86 -9.18 -2.01 -5.76
C SER A 86 -9.47 -1.01 -6.88
N PHE A 87 -8.50 -0.75 -7.74
CA PHE A 87 -8.70 0.15 -8.87
C PHE A 87 -9.54 -0.47 -9.99
N ARG A 88 -9.57 -1.79 -10.10
CA ARG A 88 -10.38 -2.50 -11.09
C ARG A 88 -11.86 -2.33 -10.83
N ASP A 89 -12.24 -2.41 -9.57
CA ASP A 89 -13.63 -2.29 -9.13
C ASP A 89 -14.02 -0.82 -8.84
N GLY A 90 -13.03 0.06 -8.77
CA GLY A 90 -13.23 1.44 -8.35
C GLY A 90 -13.75 1.56 -6.92
N LYS A 91 -13.41 0.61 -6.06
CA LYS A 91 -13.90 0.52 -4.67
C LYS A 91 -12.77 0.51 -3.67
N ALA A 92 -12.99 1.17 -2.55
CA ALA A 92 -12.16 1.09 -1.36
C ALA A 92 -12.98 0.46 -0.23
N ARG A 93 -12.50 -0.66 0.30
CA ARG A 93 -13.06 -1.27 1.50
C ARG A 93 -12.30 -0.76 2.70
N ILE A 94 -13.01 -0.14 3.62
CA ILE A 94 -12.46 0.50 4.80
C ILE A 94 -12.90 -0.28 6.03
N ARG A 95 -11.95 -0.56 6.91
CA ARG A 95 -12.19 -1.17 8.22
C ARG A 95 -11.79 -0.17 9.29
N CYS A 96 -12.69 0.08 10.22
CA CYS A 96 -12.50 1.02 11.30
C CYS A 96 -12.56 0.32 12.65
N ASP A 97 -11.67 0.71 13.58
CA ASP A 97 -11.70 0.31 14.98
C ASP A 97 -12.48 1.31 15.86
N ARG A 98 -12.89 2.41 15.27
CA ARG A 98 -13.65 3.49 15.92
C ARG A 98 -14.63 4.12 14.94
N VAL A 99 -15.54 4.92 15.46
CA VAL A 99 -16.47 5.71 14.62
C VAL A 99 -15.66 6.80 13.92
N VAL A 100 -15.57 6.71 12.60
CA VAL A 100 -14.92 7.69 11.74
C VAL A 100 -16.02 8.44 10.99
N ASP A 101 -15.86 9.75 10.89
CA ASP A 101 -16.77 10.60 10.15
C ASP A 101 -16.61 10.37 8.65
N GLU A 102 -17.70 10.08 7.96
CA GLU A 102 -17.72 9.88 6.50
C GLU A 102 -17.14 11.08 5.74
N GLU A 103 -17.35 12.28 6.27
CA GLU A 103 -16.82 13.49 5.66
C GLU A 103 -15.29 13.54 5.70
N ARG A 104 -14.66 13.02 6.74
CA ARG A 104 -13.20 12.89 6.81
C ARG A 104 -12.66 11.91 5.79
N LEU A 105 -13.35 10.79 5.57
CA LEU A 105 -12.98 9.82 4.55
C LEU A 105 -13.12 10.41 3.15
N ARG A 106 -14.21 11.13 2.91
CA ARG A 106 -14.45 11.84 1.65
C ARG A 106 -13.36 12.88 1.38
N GLN A 107 -13.04 13.68 2.39
CA GLN A 107 -12.01 14.70 2.28
C GLN A 107 -10.63 14.08 1.97
N ALA A 108 -10.26 12.98 2.63
CA ALA A 108 -9.00 12.29 2.38
C ALA A 108 -8.88 11.82 0.92
N VAL A 109 -9.95 11.29 0.34
CA VAL A 109 -9.98 10.88 -1.08
C VAL A 109 -9.88 12.08 -2.01
N MET A 110 -10.58 13.16 -1.69
CA MET A 110 -10.54 14.40 -2.48
C MET A 110 -9.15 15.06 -2.43
N ASP A 111 -8.48 15.05 -1.29
CA ASP A 111 -7.12 15.57 -1.12
C ASP A 111 -6.10 14.73 -1.93
N ALA A 112 -6.37 13.44 -2.12
CA ALA A 112 -5.59 12.58 -3.02
C ALA A 112 -5.82 12.88 -4.52
N GLY A 113 -6.82 13.71 -4.85
CA GLY A 113 -7.15 14.12 -6.22
C GLY A 113 -8.22 13.26 -6.90
N TYR A 114 -8.98 12.49 -6.13
CA TYR A 114 -10.04 11.61 -6.64
C TYR A 114 -11.41 12.05 -6.16
N ARG A 115 -12.46 11.48 -6.74
CA ARG A 115 -13.85 11.78 -6.38
C ARG A 115 -14.52 10.58 -5.74
N VAL A 116 -15.24 10.82 -4.66
CA VAL A 116 -16.11 9.82 -4.04
C VAL A 116 -17.46 9.84 -4.74
N ARG A 117 -17.88 8.69 -5.25
CA ARG A 117 -19.18 8.51 -5.89
C ARG A 117 -20.27 8.16 -4.88
N SER A 118 -19.99 7.19 -4.02
CA SER A 118 -20.90 6.77 -2.96
C SER A 118 -20.13 6.15 -1.79
N ILE A 119 -20.69 6.24 -0.61
CA ILE A 119 -20.21 5.57 0.59
C ILE A 119 -21.33 4.63 1.05
N GLU A 120 -21.00 3.36 1.17
CA GLU A 120 -21.91 2.31 1.65
C GLU A 120 -21.35 1.81 2.98
N SER A 121 -22.08 1.98 4.06
CA SER A 121 -21.69 1.47 5.37
C SER A 121 -22.38 0.13 5.62
N ASP A 122 -21.59 -0.91 5.82
CA ASP A 122 -22.05 -2.20 6.24
C ASP A 122 -21.87 -2.33 7.74
N PRO A 123 -22.96 -2.37 8.53
CA PRO A 123 -22.85 -2.66 9.94
C PRO A 123 -22.35 -4.10 10.12
N ILE A 124 -21.33 -4.26 10.93
CA ILE A 124 -20.89 -5.60 11.32
C ILE A 124 -21.95 -6.20 12.24
N MET A 125 -22.55 -7.25 11.75
CA MET A 125 -23.43 -8.06 12.58
C MET A 125 -22.65 -9.03 13.44
#